data_0bdc21377fb9b814878dfd2e26cc36a0
#
_entry.id   0bdc21377fb9b814878dfd2e26cc36a0
#
_cell.length_a   1.000
_cell.length_b   1.000
_cell.length_c   1.000
_cell.angle_alpha   90.00
_cell.angle_beta   90.00
_cell.angle_gamma   90.00
#
_symmetry.space_group_name_H-M   'P 1'
#
loop_
_entity.id
_entity.type
_entity.pdbx_description
1 polymer ?
#
loop_
_entity_poly.entity_id
_entity_poly.type
_entity_poly.pdbx_seq_one_letter_code
_entity_poly.pdbx_strand_id
1 'polypeptide(L)'
;MLETELTPNSKTWHSGVESPEIIENPSVYQWSDEADLIVIGLGGAGVSAANEALDYNLSVIAIDKTTGGGATARSGGVFYAGGGTPIQKEANISDTPDNMYRYLKQEVGNIVKDETLRKFCDTSPANTQWLMDNGVKFNSSYYQTKTSYPDAGYYLYHSDNSLVPKYMETAEPAARGHRGWEEGPFKPIGVGGTIYYPLKKSALSKGLRMYSQSEVKSLLINTQGDVIGCKVMVMPSGTVSEKHKKLIRRGELFQMILPPSYPGSSFLQKI
;
A
#
# COMPACT_ATOMS: atom_id res chain seq x y z
N MET A 1 -23.99 -20.75 1.39
CA MET A 1 -23.33 -20.55 2.70
C MET A 1 -22.36 -21.69 2.90
N LEU A 2 -21.08 -21.44 2.77
CA LEU A 2 -20.02 -22.37 3.13
C LEU A 2 -19.39 -21.78 4.39
N GLU A 3 -19.85 -22.22 5.56
CA GLU A 3 -19.15 -22.05 6.82
C GLU A 3 -17.92 -22.96 6.76
N THR A 4 -16.77 -22.41 6.43
CA THR A 4 -15.49 -23.04 6.70
C THR A 4 -15.12 -22.72 8.14
N GLU A 5 -15.39 -23.65 9.06
CA GLU A 5 -14.76 -23.64 10.38
C GLU A 5 -13.24 -23.69 10.18
N LEU A 6 -12.58 -22.55 10.39
CA LEU A 6 -11.14 -22.47 10.44
C LEU A 6 -10.68 -23.05 11.79
N THR A 7 -10.31 -24.31 11.81
CA THR A 7 -9.72 -24.93 12.97
C THR A 7 -8.36 -24.31 13.29
N PRO A 8 -7.99 -24.08 14.57
CA PRO A 8 -6.76 -23.40 14.98
C PRO A 8 -5.44 -24.06 14.53
N ASN A 9 -5.50 -25.22 13.88
CA ASN A 9 -4.33 -26.00 13.46
C ASN A 9 -4.17 -26.12 11.93
N SER A 10 -4.90 -25.34 11.12
CA SER A 10 -4.65 -25.33 9.69
C SER A 10 -3.30 -24.67 9.43
N LYS A 11 -2.38 -25.35 8.73
CA LYS A 11 -1.13 -24.78 8.18
C LYS A 11 -1.45 -23.78 7.05
N THR A 12 -2.25 -22.77 7.35
CA THR A 12 -2.62 -21.74 6.39
C THR A 12 -1.56 -20.66 6.42
N TRP A 13 -1.23 -20.12 5.24
CA TRP A 13 -0.20 -19.09 5.06
C TRP A 13 -0.60 -17.71 5.66
N HIS A 14 -1.86 -17.56 6.05
CA HIS A 14 -2.38 -16.34 6.71
C HIS A 14 -2.36 -16.49 8.23
N SER A 15 -2.25 -15.38 8.92
CA SER A 15 -2.36 -15.32 10.38
C SER A 15 -3.75 -15.80 10.81
N GLY A 16 -3.82 -16.63 11.85
CA GLY A 16 -5.10 -17.00 12.45
C GLY A 16 -5.80 -15.73 12.96
N VAL A 17 -7.08 -15.61 12.66
CA VAL A 17 -7.92 -14.52 13.18
C VAL A 17 -8.67 -15.07 14.40
N GLU A 18 -8.44 -14.44 15.55
CA GLU A 18 -9.18 -14.77 16.77
C GLU A 18 -10.57 -14.10 16.73
N SER A 19 -11.56 -14.76 17.31
CA SER A 19 -12.90 -14.16 17.44
C SER A 19 -12.84 -12.85 18.21
N PRO A 20 -13.70 -11.87 17.91
CA PRO A 20 -13.78 -10.65 18.70
C PRO A 20 -14.07 -10.94 20.16
N GLU A 21 -13.44 -10.18 21.06
CA GLU A 21 -13.67 -10.24 22.49
C GLU A 21 -14.73 -9.19 22.88
N ILE A 22 -15.78 -9.61 23.60
CA ILE A 22 -16.86 -8.71 24.01
C ILE A 22 -16.45 -8.03 25.32
N ILE A 23 -16.48 -6.72 25.34
CA ILE A 23 -16.25 -5.89 26.52
C ILE A 23 -17.58 -5.38 27.04
N GLU A 24 -18.06 -5.95 28.14
CA GLU A 24 -19.35 -5.60 28.71
C GLU A 24 -19.42 -4.15 29.22
N ASN A 25 -18.34 -3.67 29.82
CA ASN A 25 -18.26 -2.30 30.33
C ASN A 25 -16.96 -1.60 29.88
N PRO A 26 -16.97 -0.90 28.74
CA PRO A 26 -15.80 -0.19 28.22
C PRO A 26 -15.23 0.88 29.15
N SER A 27 -16.06 1.47 30.02
CA SER A 27 -15.63 2.58 30.90
C SER A 27 -14.74 2.14 32.07
N VAL A 28 -14.78 0.86 32.45
CA VAL A 28 -13.89 0.29 33.48
C VAL A 28 -12.76 -0.58 32.91
N TYR A 29 -12.76 -0.76 31.59
CA TYR A 29 -11.71 -1.52 30.91
C TYR A 29 -10.39 -0.72 30.92
N GLN A 30 -9.29 -1.38 31.24
CA GLN A 30 -7.98 -0.72 31.26
C GLN A 30 -7.38 -0.62 29.86
N TRP A 31 -7.59 0.51 29.22
CA TRP A 31 -7.00 0.81 27.93
C TRP A 31 -5.53 1.20 28.10
N SER A 32 -4.66 0.67 27.24
CA SER A 32 -3.22 1.00 27.23
C SER A 32 -2.93 2.28 26.43
N ASP A 33 -3.76 2.58 25.43
CA ASP A 33 -3.67 3.76 24.59
C ASP A 33 -5.03 4.03 23.93
N GLU A 34 -5.23 5.24 23.41
CA GLU A 34 -6.49 5.71 22.81
C GLU A 34 -6.22 6.60 21.60
N ALA A 35 -7.04 6.50 20.56
CA ALA A 35 -7.03 7.34 19.39
C ALA A 35 -8.41 7.36 18.70
N ASP A 36 -8.65 8.38 17.87
CA ASP A 36 -9.86 8.47 17.03
C ASP A 36 -9.86 7.38 15.95
N LEU A 37 -8.68 7.00 15.45
CA LEU A 37 -8.53 5.96 14.44
C LEU A 37 -7.37 5.00 14.77
N ILE A 38 -7.64 3.69 14.67
CA ILE A 38 -6.63 2.65 14.69
C ILE A 38 -6.47 2.07 13.29
N VAL A 39 -5.26 2.12 12.75
CA VAL A 39 -4.90 1.53 11.46
C VAL A 39 -4.16 0.22 11.69
N ILE A 40 -4.75 -0.90 11.31
CA ILE A 40 -4.16 -2.23 11.42
C ILE A 40 -3.47 -2.60 10.11
N GLY A 41 -2.15 -2.65 10.15
CA GLY A 41 -1.29 -2.85 8.98
C GLY A 41 -0.92 -1.55 8.28
N LEU A 42 0.34 -1.14 8.40
CA LEU A 42 0.87 0.10 7.79
C LEU A 42 1.55 -0.20 6.45
N GLY A 43 0.81 -0.84 5.51
CA GLY A 43 1.17 -0.92 4.11
C GLY A 43 0.72 0.33 3.34
N GLY A 44 0.64 0.26 2.00
CA GLY A 44 0.21 1.39 1.16
C GLY A 44 -1.15 1.95 1.54
N ALA A 45 -2.17 1.09 1.70
CA ALA A 45 -3.51 1.51 2.11
C ALA A 45 -3.53 2.12 3.52
N GLY A 46 -2.86 1.45 4.48
CA GLY A 46 -2.83 1.93 5.86
C GLY A 46 -2.12 3.26 6.02
N VAL A 47 -0.99 3.47 5.35
CA VAL A 47 -0.27 4.75 5.42
C VAL A 47 -1.05 5.89 4.74
N SER A 48 -1.84 5.57 3.70
CA SER A 48 -2.72 6.55 3.07
C SER A 48 -3.88 6.92 3.98
N ALA A 49 -4.55 5.94 4.58
CA ALA A 49 -5.61 6.18 5.55
C ALA A 49 -5.12 7.00 6.77
N ALA A 50 -3.91 6.69 7.25
CA ALA A 50 -3.32 7.43 8.37
C ALA A 50 -3.03 8.90 7.99
N ASN A 51 -2.46 9.16 6.81
CA ASN A 51 -2.21 10.54 6.36
C ASN A 51 -3.52 11.32 6.23
N GLU A 52 -4.52 10.72 5.58
CA GLU A 52 -5.82 11.37 5.38
C GLU A 52 -6.50 11.70 6.71
N ALA A 53 -6.53 10.78 7.66
CA ALA A 53 -7.11 11.02 8.98
C ALA A 53 -6.37 12.14 9.75
N LEU A 54 -5.05 12.17 9.67
CA LEU A 54 -4.22 13.21 10.29
C LEU A 54 -4.48 14.59 9.66
N ASP A 55 -4.79 14.66 8.36
CA ASP A 55 -5.15 15.90 7.68
C ASP A 55 -6.51 16.45 8.16
N TYR A 56 -7.38 15.57 8.71
CA TYR A 56 -8.59 15.96 9.43
C TYR A 56 -8.38 16.24 10.93
N ASN A 57 -7.14 16.34 11.38
CA ASN A 57 -6.75 16.53 12.79
C ASN A 57 -7.22 15.41 13.74
N LEU A 58 -7.44 14.22 13.23
CA LEU A 58 -7.71 13.05 14.07
C LEU A 58 -6.42 12.52 14.68
N SER A 59 -6.51 12.02 15.91
CA SER A 59 -5.42 11.23 16.51
C SER A 59 -5.39 9.83 15.89
N VAL A 60 -4.20 9.37 15.47
CA VAL A 60 -4.07 8.10 14.76
C VAL A 60 -3.01 7.21 15.40
N ILE A 61 -3.37 5.95 15.63
CA ILE A 61 -2.45 4.87 15.98
C ILE A 61 -2.35 3.90 14.81
N ALA A 62 -1.13 3.61 14.35
CA ALA A 62 -0.89 2.52 13.40
C ALA A 62 -0.20 1.34 14.11
N ILE A 63 -0.68 0.14 13.84
CA ILE A 63 -0.15 -1.11 14.39
C ILE A 63 0.32 -1.97 13.23
N ASP A 64 1.59 -2.38 13.24
CA ASP A 64 2.14 -3.26 12.20
C ASP A 64 3.05 -4.34 12.82
N LYS A 65 2.88 -5.59 12.37
CA LYS A 65 3.68 -6.72 12.83
C LYS A 65 5.15 -6.65 12.42
N THR A 66 5.47 -5.75 11.51
CA THR A 66 6.85 -5.46 11.07
C THR A 66 7.19 -3.98 11.34
N THR A 67 7.93 -3.37 10.46
CA THR A 67 8.22 -1.93 10.49
C THR A 67 7.34 -1.11 9.53
N GLY A 68 6.29 -1.73 9.00
CA GLY A 68 5.43 -1.18 7.96
C GLY A 68 6.01 -1.39 6.55
N GLY A 69 5.32 -0.90 5.56
CA GLY A 69 5.70 -0.97 4.13
C GLY A 69 4.90 -1.97 3.33
N GLY A 70 4.67 -3.15 3.89
CA GLY A 70 3.93 -4.22 3.22
C GLY A 70 4.44 -4.51 1.80
N ALA A 71 3.56 -4.93 0.92
CA ALA A 71 3.88 -5.18 -0.49
C ALA A 71 4.24 -3.88 -1.24
N THR A 72 3.68 -2.74 -0.84
CA THR A 72 3.92 -1.46 -1.51
C THR A 72 5.40 -1.07 -1.49
N ALA A 73 6.06 -1.14 -0.34
CA ALA A 73 7.49 -0.82 -0.26
C ALA A 73 8.38 -1.78 -1.04
N ARG A 74 7.91 -3.00 -1.30
CA ARG A 74 8.65 -4.06 -2.01
C ARG A 74 8.29 -4.15 -3.49
N SER A 75 7.31 -3.38 -3.96
CA SER A 75 6.85 -3.37 -5.35
C SER A 75 7.86 -2.71 -6.30
N GLY A 76 7.57 -2.76 -7.60
CA GLY A 76 8.30 -2.02 -8.63
C GLY A 76 8.11 -0.50 -8.58
N GLY A 77 7.34 0.05 -7.61
CA GLY A 77 7.17 1.47 -7.41
C GLY A 77 6.42 2.19 -8.54
N VAL A 78 5.51 1.48 -9.20
CA VAL A 78 4.67 2.06 -10.25
C VAL A 78 3.29 2.37 -9.67
N PHE A 79 2.90 3.63 -9.78
CA PHE A 79 1.54 4.08 -9.54
C PHE A 79 0.82 4.21 -10.88
N TYR A 80 -0.21 3.39 -11.08
CA TYR A 80 -1.03 3.47 -12.28
C TYR A 80 -2.05 4.59 -12.12
N ALA A 81 -1.91 5.63 -12.90
CA ALA A 81 -2.77 6.81 -12.89
C ALA A 81 -2.88 7.43 -14.27
N GLY A 82 -3.98 8.11 -14.54
CA GLY A 82 -4.23 8.77 -15.81
C GLY A 82 -5.27 9.88 -15.68
N GLY A 83 -5.92 10.19 -16.79
CA GLY A 83 -6.97 11.19 -16.79
C GLY A 83 -6.47 12.64 -16.73
N GLY A 84 -5.22 12.89 -17.09
CA GLY A 84 -4.62 14.23 -17.06
C GLY A 84 -3.92 14.53 -15.73
N THR A 85 -3.11 13.60 -15.25
CA THR A 85 -2.27 13.82 -14.06
C THR A 85 -1.31 14.99 -14.25
N PRO A 86 -0.80 15.62 -13.18
CA PRO A 86 0.21 16.68 -13.28
C PRO A 86 1.42 16.24 -14.10
N ILE A 87 1.87 14.99 -13.96
CA ILE A 87 3.03 14.44 -14.66
C ILE A 87 2.75 14.20 -16.14
N GLN A 88 1.54 13.74 -16.51
CA GLN A 88 1.11 13.65 -17.91
C GLN A 88 1.10 15.03 -18.56
N LYS A 89 0.57 16.06 -17.90
CA LYS A 89 0.56 17.44 -18.40
C LYS A 89 1.97 17.98 -18.61
N GLU A 90 2.87 17.77 -17.67
CA GLU A 90 4.29 18.17 -17.77
C GLU A 90 4.99 17.47 -18.94
N ALA A 91 4.66 16.22 -19.20
CA ALA A 91 5.18 15.46 -20.34
C ALA A 91 4.45 15.75 -21.68
N ASN A 92 3.49 16.66 -21.73
CA ASN A 92 2.62 16.92 -22.87
C ASN A 92 1.84 15.69 -23.36
N ILE A 93 1.44 14.81 -22.44
CA ILE A 93 0.59 13.65 -22.71
C ILE A 93 -0.87 14.03 -22.45
N SER A 94 -1.69 13.94 -23.50
CA SER A 94 -3.13 14.13 -23.38
C SER A 94 -3.78 12.85 -22.85
N ASP A 95 -4.57 12.97 -21.81
CA ASP A 95 -5.45 11.90 -21.31
C ASP A 95 -6.62 12.52 -20.55
N THR A 96 -7.75 11.79 -20.50
CA THR A 96 -8.94 12.22 -19.76
C THR A 96 -9.46 11.06 -18.88
N PRO A 97 -10.20 11.35 -17.80
CA PRO A 97 -10.86 10.30 -17.02
C PRO A 97 -11.76 9.40 -17.87
N ASP A 98 -12.45 9.95 -18.86
CA ASP A 98 -13.28 9.17 -19.78
C ASP A 98 -12.47 8.25 -20.67
N ASN A 99 -11.34 8.73 -21.19
CA ASN A 99 -10.43 7.92 -22.00
C ASN A 99 -9.83 6.77 -21.18
N MET A 100 -9.40 7.07 -19.97
CA MET A 100 -8.91 6.06 -19.01
C MET A 100 -9.99 5.03 -18.68
N TYR A 101 -11.23 5.47 -18.41
CA TYR A 101 -12.36 4.60 -18.11
C TYR A 101 -12.67 3.66 -19.29
N ARG A 102 -12.79 4.17 -20.52
CA ARG A 102 -13.06 3.35 -21.71
C ARG A 102 -12.02 2.25 -21.90
N TYR A 103 -10.75 2.56 -21.70
CA TYR A 103 -9.69 1.55 -21.74
C TYR A 103 -9.84 0.51 -20.62
N LEU A 104 -9.92 0.95 -19.37
CA LEU A 104 -9.97 0.04 -18.23
C LEU A 104 -11.24 -0.81 -18.20
N LYS A 105 -12.36 -0.31 -18.72
CA LYS A 105 -13.60 -1.10 -18.84
C LYS A 105 -13.41 -2.33 -19.73
N GLN A 106 -12.59 -2.23 -20.76
CA GLN A 106 -12.25 -3.38 -21.62
C GLN A 106 -11.32 -4.36 -20.88
N GLU A 107 -10.37 -3.85 -20.11
CA GLU A 107 -9.44 -4.69 -19.35
C GLU A 107 -10.13 -5.47 -18.23
N VAL A 108 -11.00 -4.83 -17.47
CA VAL A 108 -11.62 -5.43 -16.28
C VAL A 108 -12.99 -6.07 -16.58
N GLY A 109 -13.59 -5.77 -17.73
CA GLY A 109 -14.92 -6.28 -18.09
C GLY A 109 -15.97 -5.96 -17.04
N ASN A 110 -16.62 -6.99 -16.52
CA ASN A 110 -17.68 -6.89 -15.51
C ASN A 110 -17.23 -7.30 -14.08
N ILE A 111 -15.93 -7.54 -13.88
CA ILE A 111 -15.39 -7.95 -12.57
C ILE A 111 -15.43 -6.79 -11.57
N VAL A 112 -15.18 -5.58 -12.04
CA VAL A 112 -15.26 -4.36 -11.22
C VAL A 112 -16.57 -3.64 -11.52
N LYS A 113 -17.28 -3.18 -10.48
CA LYS A 113 -18.49 -2.36 -10.62
C LYS A 113 -18.15 -1.05 -11.34
N ASP A 114 -19.00 -0.62 -12.26
CA ASP A 114 -18.80 0.60 -13.05
C ASP A 114 -18.60 1.85 -12.19
N GLU A 115 -19.36 1.98 -11.11
CA GLU A 115 -19.23 3.09 -10.16
C GLU A 115 -17.83 3.15 -9.53
N THR A 116 -17.29 2.00 -9.14
CA THR A 116 -15.94 1.90 -8.56
C THR A 116 -14.87 2.25 -9.59
N LEU A 117 -15.01 1.72 -10.81
CA LEU A 117 -14.09 2.01 -11.90
C LEU A 117 -14.15 3.49 -12.29
N ARG A 118 -15.36 4.05 -12.38
CA ARG A 118 -15.56 5.47 -12.68
C ARG A 118 -14.89 6.36 -11.63
N LYS A 119 -15.18 6.10 -10.35
CA LYS A 119 -14.56 6.82 -9.23
C LYS A 119 -13.03 6.76 -9.30
N PHE A 120 -12.45 5.59 -9.57
CA PHE A 120 -11.00 5.43 -9.72
C PHE A 120 -10.42 6.32 -10.83
N CYS A 121 -11.08 6.37 -12.00
CA CYS A 121 -10.64 7.20 -13.12
C CYS A 121 -10.79 8.70 -12.83
N ASP A 122 -11.93 9.10 -12.28
CA ASP A 122 -12.23 10.51 -11.99
C ASP A 122 -11.32 11.11 -10.92
N THR A 123 -10.97 10.31 -9.91
CA THR A 123 -10.09 10.77 -8.81
C THR A 123 -8.60 10.60 -9.10
N SER A 124 -8.23 9.91 -10.18
CA SER A 124 -6.84 9.56 -10.49
C SER A 124 -5.88 10.76 -10.55
N PRO A 125 -6.21 11.89 -11.21
CA PRO A 125 -5.36 13.08 -11.19
C PRO A 125 -5.18 13.67 -9.78
N ALA A 126 -6.27 13.77 -9.01
CA ALA A 126 -6.25 14.30 -7.65
C ALA A 126 -5.45 13.38 -6.70
N ASN A 127 -5.60 12.06 -6.84
CA ASN A 127 -4.81 11.09 -6.05
C ASN A 127 -3.31 11.20 -6.37
N THR A 128 -2.95 11.47 -7.63
CA THR A 128 -1.55 11.70 -8.00
C THR A 128 -1.01 12.97 -7.31
N GLN A 129 -1.78 14.06 -7.33
CA GLN A 129 -1.42 15.30 -6.64
C GLN A 129 -1.29 15.07 -5.13
N TRP A 130 -2.24 14.37 -4.53
CA TRP A 130 -2.21 14.04 -3.09
C TRP A 130 -0.95 13.25 -2.70
N LEU A 131 -0.51 12.29 -3.53
CA LEU A 131 0.76 11.59 -3.30
C LEU A 131 1.94 12.56 -3.32
N MET A 132 1.96 13.50 -4.27
CA MET A 132 3.01 14.52 -4.39
C MET A 132 3.01 15.47 -3.18
N ASP A 133 1.85 15.90 -2.73
CA ASP A 133 1.69 16.77 -1.55
C ASP A 133 2.16 16.06 -0.27
N ASN A 134 2.06 14.73 -0.22
CA ASN A 134 2.61 13.90 0.85
C ASN A 134 4.08 13.47 0.62
N GLY A 135 4.79 14.15 -0.30
CA GLY A 135 6.22 14.03 -0.51
C GLY A 135 6.68 12.95 -1.48
N VAL A 136 5.76 12.23 -2.13
CA VAL A 136 6.12 11.31 -3.21
C VAL A 136 6.57 12.13 -4.41
N LYS A 137 7.72 11.77 -4.98
CA LYS A 137 8.24 12.42 -6.19
C LYS A 137 7.98 11.55 -7.41
N PHE A 138 7.49 12.17 -8.46
CA PHE A 138 7.39 11.60 -9.80
C PHE A 138 8.21 12.46 -10.76
N ASN A 139 8.48 11.95 -11.95
CA ASN A 139 9.23 12.65 -12.99
C ASN A 139 8.59 12.39 -14.34
N SER A 140 8.58 13.41 -15.18
CA SER A 140 7.93 13.42 -16.50
C SER A 140 8.79 12.84 -17.64
N SER A 141 9.99 12.31 -17.35
CA SER A 141 10.80 11.59 -18.34
C SER A 141 10.00 10.45 -18.95
N TYR A 142 9.60 10.65 -20.22
CA TYR A 142 8.64 9.82 -20.89
C TYR A 142 9.30 8.76 -21.79
N TYR A 143 8.89 7.50 -21.60
CA TYR A 143 9.24 6.38 -22.47
C TYR A 143 8.12 6.14 -23.48
N GLN A 144 8.42 6.35 -24.76
CA GLN A 144 7.42 6.45 -25.82
C GLN A 144 6.75 5.13 -26.21
N THR A 145 7.41 4.00 -25.97
CA THR A 145 6.91 2.70 -26.39
C THR A 145 6.30 1.92 -25.22
N LYS A 146 5.36 1.03 -25.55
CA LYS A 146 4.75 0.13 -24.58
C LYS A 146 5.80 -0.77 -23.94
N THR A 147 5.82 -0.81 -22.61
CA THR A 147 6.66 -1.73 -21.84
C THR A 147 5.99 -2.11 -20.52
N SER A 148 6.39 -3.24 -19.94
CA SER A 148 5.96 -3.62 -18.59
C SER A 148 6.69 -2.81 -17.52
N TYR A 149 7.94 -2.43 -17.82
CA TYR A 149 8.77 -1.61 -16.94
C TYR A 149 9.85 -0.92 -17.78
N PRO A 150 9.97 0.40 -17.77
CA PRO A 150 10.91 1.11 -18.63
C PRO A 150 12.33 1.06 -18.13
N ASP A 151 13.28 1.35 -19.02
CA ASP A 151 14.69 1.48 -18.70
C ASP A 151 14.98 2.55 -17.64
N ALA A 152 16.20 2.55 -17.13
CA ALA A 152 16.65 3.55 -16.17
C ALA A 152 16.58 4.97 -16.79
N GLY A 153 16.09 5.93 -16.00
CA GLY A 153 15.94 7.33 -16.43
C GLY A 153 14.55 7.68 -16.96
N TYR A 154 13.69 6.70 -17.21
CA TYR A 154 12.31 6.93 -17.62
C TYR A 154 11.33 6.64 -16.48
N TYR A 155 10.39 7.54 -16.24
CA TYR A 155 9.50 7.52 -15.09
C TYR A 155 8.02 7.59 -15.44
N LEU A 156 7.67 8.05 -16.65
CA LEU A 156 6.33 8.00 -17.22
C LEU A 156 6.35 7.10 -18.45
N TYR A 157 5.44 6.15 -18.57
CA TYR A 157 5.47 5.19 -19.68
C TYR A 157 4.11 4.58 -20.00
N HIS A 158 3.99 4.04 -21.22
CA HIS A 158 2.84 3.27 -21.65
C HIS A 158 2.84 1.88 -21.00
N SER A 159 1.86 1.63 -20.14
CA SER A 159 1.52 0.33 -19.58
C SER A 159 0.15 -0.15 -20.07
N ASP A 160 -0.37 0.45 -21.14
CA ASP A 160 -1.75 0.39 -21.60
C ASP A 160 -1.94 -0.24 -22.99
N ASN A 161 -2.96 0.23 -23.71
CA ASN A 161 -3.45 -0.27 -25.01
C ASN A 161 -2.61 0.15 -26.22
N SER A 162 -1.43 0.74 -26.09
CA SER A 162 -0.67 1.30 -27.21
C SER A 162 -0.23 0.28 -28.29
N LEU A 163 -0.34 -1.04 -28.01
CA LEU A 163 -0.06 -2.11 -28.98
C LEU A 163 -1.29 -2.97 -29.32
N VAL A 164 -2.49 -2.59 -28.88
CA VAL A 164 -3.71 -3.39 -29.07
C VAL A 164 -4.70 -2.61 -29.93
N PRO A 165 -4.76 -2.82 -31.27
CA PRO A 165 -5.61 -2.04 -32.17
C PRO A 165 -7.08 -1.99 -31.75
N LYS A 166 -7.65 -3.13 -31.33
CA LYS A 166 -9.04 -3.22 -30.87
C LYS A 166 -9.34 -2.27 -29.70
N TYR A 167 -8.39 -2.08 -28.78
CA TYR A 167 -8.58 -1.17 -27.65
C TYR A 167 -8.42 0.29 -28.07
N MET A 168 -7.56 0.55 -29.06
CA MET A 168 -7.35 1.89 -29.62
C MET A 168 -8.58 2.44 -30.36
N GLU A 169 -9.47 1.57 -30.85
CA GLU A 169 -10.74 1.98 -31.46
C GLU A 169 -11.68 2.68 -30.47
N THR A 170 -11.55 2.40 -29.20
CA THR A 170 -12.45 2.91 -28.13
C THR A 170 -11.77 3.85 -27.15
N ALA A 171 -10.46 3.77 -27.01
CA ALA A 171 -9.67 4.57 -26.09
C ALA A 171 -8.29 4.87 -26.66
N GLU A 172 -7.94 6.13 -26.69
CA GLU A 172 -6.60 6.55 -27.13
C GLU A 172 -5.52 6.08 -26.16
N PRO A 173 -4.38 5.57 -26.65
CA PRO A 173 -3.25 5.25 -25.80
C PRO A 173 -2.73 6.48 -25.05
N ALA A 174 -2.44 6.30 -23.76
CA ALA A 174 -1.82 7.33 -22.93
C ALA A 174 -0.84 6.69 -21.94
N ALA A 175 0.24 7.38 -21.63
CA ALA A 175 1.19 6.93 -20.63
C ALA A 175 0.59 7.05 -19.23
N ARG A 176 0.30 5.92 -18.58
CA ARG A 176 -0.37 5.86 -17.26
C ARG A 176 0.47 5.19 -16.18
N GLY A 177 1.63 4.63 -16.51
CA GLY A 177 2.58 4.11 -15.54
C GLY A 177 3.47 5.21 -14.98
N HIS A 178 3.29 5.58 -13.72
CA HIS A 178 4.09 6.59 -13.01
C HIS A 178 5.04 5.88 -12.04
N ARG A 179 6.34 5.93 -12.31
CA ARG A 179 7.34 5.41 -11.39
C ARG A 179 7.69 6.46 -10.35
N GLY A 180 7.72 6.02 -9.09
CA GLY A 180 8.30 6.85 -8.03
C GLY A 180 9.76 7.17 -8.34
N TRP A 181 10.17 8.41 -8.08
CA TRP A 181 11.50 8.92 -8.36
C TRP A 181 12.22 9.35 -7.09
N GLU A 182 13.52 9.13 -7.04
CA GLU A 182 14.40 9.55 -5.95
C GLU A 182 15.71 10.08 -6.53
N GLU A 183 16.17 11.20 -5.99
CA GLU A 183 17.47 11.78 -6.34
C GLU A 183 18.61 10.96 -5.73
N GLY A 184 19.66 10.72 -6.51
CA GLY A 184 20.92 10.18 -6.03
C GLY A 184 21.36 8.89 -6.73
N PRO A 185 22.64 8.52 -6.53
CA PRO A 185 23.24 7.35 -7.18
C PRO A 185 22.81 6.02 -6.55
N PHE A 186 22.31 6.04 -5.31
CA PHE A 186 21.87 4.84 -4.60
C PHE A 186 20.35 4.75 -4.65
N LYS A 187 19.84 3.99 -5.62
CA LYS A 187 18.41 3.65 -5.65
C LYS A 187 18.14 2.63 -4.54
N PRO A 188 17.12 2.85 -3.69
CA PRO A 188 16.77 1.84 -2.70
C PRO A 188 16.41 0.54 -3.41
N ILE A 189 16.84 -0.55 -2.83
CA ILE A 189 16.44 -1.89 -3.23
C ILE A 189 14.93 -1.99 -2.98
N GLY A 190 14.12 -2.10 -4.04
CA GLY A 190 12.67 -1.99 -3.99
C GLY A 190 12.20 -0.57 -4.30
N VAL A 191 11.93 -0.31 -5.58
CA VAL A 191 11.53 1.03 -6.06
C VAL A 191 10.21 1.48 -5.43
N GLY A 192 9.39 0.55 -4.90
CA GLY A 192 8.17 0.85 -4.14
C GLY A 192 8.40 1.69 -2.89
N GLY A 193 9.61 1.63 -2.33
CA GLY A 193 10.03 2.52 -1.25
C GLY A 193 9.97 4.00 -1.60
N THR A 194 10.14 4.36 -2.87
CA THR A 194 10.04 5.75 -3.37
C THR A 194 8.63 6.33 -3.22
N ILE A 195 7.62 5.48 -3.15
CA ILE A 195 6.23 5.87 -2.88
C ILE A 195 5.93 5.76 -1.38
N TYR A 196 6.29 4.64 -0.76
CA TYR A 196 5.91 4.33 0.61
C TYR A 196 6.60 5.20 1.66
N TYR A 197 7.93 5.34 1.60
CA TYR A 197 8.67 6.04 2.66
C TYR A 197 8.36 7.54 2.78
N PRO A 198 8.13 8.29 1.68
CA PRO A 198 7.63 9.66 1.78
C PRO A 198 6.28 9.75 2.50
N LEU A 199 5.32 8.88 2.16
CA LEU A 199 4.01 8.81 2.83
C LEU A 199 4.14 8.51 4.33
N LYS A 200 4.99 7.55 4.69
CA LYS A 200 5.27 7.24 6.10
C LYS A 200 5.91 8.42 6.83
N LYS A 201 6.86 9.11 6.19
CA LYS A 201 7.50 10.30 6.74
C LYS A 201 6.47 11.42 6.95
N SER A 202 5.59 11.64 5.98
CA SER A 202 4.49 12.61 6.08
C SER A 202 3.60 12.29 7.29
N ALA A 203 3.09 11.06 7.40
CA ALA A 203 2.24 10.65 8.51
C ALA A 203 2.93 10.84 9.89
N LEU A 204 4.20 10.44 10.00
CA LEU A 204 4.96 10.61 11.24
C LEU A 204 5.16 12.11 11.59
N SER A 205 5.39 12.97 10.61
CA SER A 205 5.53 14.42 10.84
C SER A 205 4.22 15.09 11.25
N LYS A 206 3.07 14.50 10.89
CA LYS A 206 1.72 14.92 11.29
C LYS A 206 1.29 14.37 12.65
N GLY A 207 2.11 13.54 13.31
CA GLY A 207 1.83 13.02 14.66
C GLY A 207 1.31 11.58 14.71
N LEU A 208 1.51 10.77 13.65
CA LEU A 208 1.20 9.35 13.69
C LEU A 208 1.94 8.65 14.85
N ARG A 209 1.22 7.99 15.74
CA ARG A 209 1.77 7.07 16.73
C ARG A 209 1.84 5.66 16.16
N MET A 210 3.01 5.03 16.19
CA MET A 210 3.22 3.75 15.54
C MET A 210 3.71 2.67 16.51
N TYR A 211 2.96 1.59 16.61
CA TYR A 211 3.38 0.34 17.24
C TYR A 211 3.92 -0.62 16.18
N SER A 212 5.23 -0.59 15.98
CA SER A 212 5.91 -1.54 15.09
C SER A 212 6.21 -2.86 15.82
N GLN A 213 6.41 -3.94 15.06
CA GLN A 213 6.64 -5.28 15.61
C GLN A 213 5.52 -5.69 16.60
N SER A 214 4.30 -5.33 16.26
CA SER A 214 3.12 -5.49 17.11
C SER A 214 2.03 -6.18 16.31
N GLU A 215 1.51 -7.27 16.84
CA GLU A 215 0.50 -8.09 16.16
C GLU A 215 -0.87 -7.89 16.83
N VAL A 216 -1.85 -7.47 16.03
CA VAL A 216 -3.25 -7.46 16.49
C VAL A 216 -3.76 -8.89 16.53
N LYS A 217 -4.27 -9.31 17.69
CA LYS A 217 -4.78 -10.66 17.95
C LYS A 217 -6.27 -10.75 17.75
N SER A 218 -7.03 -9.82 18.31
CA SER A 218 -8.49 -9.78 18.21
C SER A 218 -9.00 -8.34 18.18
N LEU A 219 -10.19 -8.15 17.64
CA LEU A 219 -10.95 -6.93 17.82
C LEU A 219 -11.65 -6.97 19.19
N LEU A 220 -11.83 -5.81 19.79
CA LEU A 220 -12.65 -5.63 21.00
C LEU A 220 -13.96 -4.95 20.57
N ILE A 221 -15.07 -5.55 20.93
CA ILE A 221 -16.41 -5.04 20.59
C ILE A 221 -17.22 -4.80 21.86
N ASN A 222 -18.16 -3.86 21.81
CA ASN A 222 -19.12 -3.66 22.88
C ASN A 222 -20.28 -4.67 22.76
N THR A 223 -21.23 -4.60 23.68
CA THR A 223 -22.43 -5.47 23.68
C THR A 223 -23.40 -5.18 22.53
N GLN A 224 -23.26 -4.05 21.84
CA GLN A 224 -24.01 -3.69 20.64
C GLN A 224 -23.34 -4.19 19.35
N GLY A 225 -22.11 -4.72 19.44
CA GLY A 225 -21.33 -5.19 18.29
C GLY A 225 -20.45 -4.11 17.64
N ASP A 226 -20.39 -2.90 18.21
CA ASP A 226 -19.49 -1.87 17.69
C ASP A 226 -18.05 -2.17 18.06
N VAL A 227 -17.14 -1.93 17.12
CA VAL A 227 -15.70 -2.08 17.35
C VAL A 227 -15.21 -0.90 18.17
N ILE A 228 -14.71 -1.17 19.36
CA ILE A 228 -14.24 -0.18 20.33
C ILE A 228 -12.73 -0.23 20.57
N GLY A 229 -12.02 -1.19 19.98
CA GLY A 229 -10.58 -1.32 20.10
C GLY A 229 -10.04 -2.62 19.55
N CYS A 230 -8.78 -2.92 19.86
CA CYS A 230 -8.15 -4.17 19.51
C CYS A 230 -7.14 -4.62 20.58
N LYS A 231 -6.93 -5.91 20.67
CA LYS A 231 -5.92 -6.54 21.52
C LYS A 231 -4.63 -6.71 20.74
N VAL A 232 -3.55 -6.21 21.28
CA VAL A 232 -2.26 -6.15 20.58
C VAL A 232 -1.18 -6.85 21.39
N MET A 233 -0.44 -7.74 20.74
CA MET A 233 0.80 -8.29 21.28
C MET A 233 1.97 -7.41 20.79
N VAL A 234 2.57 -6.69 21.72
CA VAL A 234 3.68 -5.77 21.44
C VAL A 234 5.01 -6.45 21.78
N MET A 235 5.96 -6.42 20.85
CA MET A 235 7.31 -6.89 21.14
C MET A 235 7.99 -5.91 22.11
N PRO A 236 8.51 -6.38 23.26
CA PRO A 236 9.21 -5.49 24.19
C PRO A 236 10.37 -4.77 23.53
N SER A 237 10.54 -3.50 23.86
CA SER A 237 11.69 -2.71 23.41
C SER A 237 12.99 -3.28 23.98
N GLY A 238 14.12 -3.10 23.25
CA GLY A 238 15.45 -3.54 23.68
C GLY A 238 16.14 -4.48 22.71
N THR A 239 17.10 -5.26 23.20
CA THR A 239 18.00 -6.08 22.37
C THR A 239 17.25 -7.08 21.48
N VAL A 240 16.15 -7.65 21.95
CA VAL A 240 15.34 -8.62 21.18
C VAL A 240 14.67 -7.93 19.99
N SER A 241 14.01 -6.81 20.23
CA SER A 241 13.37 -6.00 19.18
C SER A 241 14.38 -5.55 18.09
N GLU A 242 15.54 -5.07 18.52
CA GLU A 242 16.59 -4.66 17.58
C GLU A 242 17.18 -5.83 16.79
N LYS A 243 17.35 -6.99 17.43
CA LYS A 243 17.78 -8.21 16.72
C LYS A 243 16.74 -8.64 15.69
N HIS A 244 15.47 -8.61 16.05
CA HIS A 244 14.35 -8.94 15.16
C HIS A 244 14.30 -7.99 13.95
N LYS A 245 14.40 -6.66 14.14
CA LYS A 245 14.48 -5.69 13.05
C LYS A 245 15.64 -5.99 12.09
N LYS A 246 16.82 -6.30 12.64
CA LYS A 246 18.00 -6.67 11.84
C LYS A 246 17.79 -7.95 11.04
N LEU A 247 17.12 -8.94 11.62
CA LEU A 247 16.82 -10.19 10.93
C LEU A 247 15.83 -10.00 9.79
N ILE A 248 14.74 -9.26 10.03
CA ILE A 248 13.76 -8.90 8.98
C ILE A 248 14.48 -8.19 7.83
N ARG A 249 15.25 -7.14 8.11
CA ARG A 249 15.97 -6.39 7.07
C ARG A 249 16.95 -7.26 6.29
N ARG A 250 17.65 -8.18 6.94
CA ARG A 250 18.53 -9.14 6.26
C ARG A 250 17.74 -10.11 5.40
N GLY A 251 16.62 -10.63 5.91
CA GLY A 251 15.73 -11.51 5.17
C GLY A 251 15.19 -10.84 3.91
N GLU A 252 14.76 -9.60 4.02
CA GLU A 252 14.30 -8.78 2.89
C GLU A 252 15.40 -8.61 1.83
N LEU A 253 16.63 -8.30 2.27
CA LEU A 253 17.78 -8.17 1.37
C LEU A 253 18.10 -9.48 0.65
N PHE A 254 18.09 -10.62 1.35
CA PHE A 254 18.34 -11.92 0.75
C PHE A 254 17.26 -12.32 -0.25
N GLN A 255 15.98 -12.06 0.04
CA GLN A 255 14.89 -12.34 -0.91
C GLN A 255 14.99 -11.56 -2.22
N MET A 256 15.67 -10.42 -2.21
CA MET A 256 15.86 -9.58 -3.40
C MET A 256 17.08 -10.03 -4.24
N ILE A 257 18.07 -10.66 -3.61
CA ILE A 257 19.30 -11.11 -4.28
C ILE A 257 19.16 -12.55 -4.77
N LEU A 258 18.39 -13.38 -4.07
CA LEU A 258 18.26 -14.80 -4.35
C LEU A 258 16.92 -15.12 -4.98
N PRO A 259 16.87 -15.89 -6.09
CA PRO A 259 15.62 -16.30 -6.69
C PRO A 259 14.80 -17.18 -5.72
N PRO A 260 13.45 -17.21 -5.86
CA PRO A 260 12.56 -18.00 -5.00
C PRO A 260 12.88 -19.50 -4.93
N SER A 261 13.56 -20.01 -5.96
CA SER A 261 13.99 -21.41 -6.07
C SER A 261 15.24 -21.76 -5.24
N TYR A 262 15.88 -20.78 -4.60
CA TYR A 262 17.09 -21.06 -3.81
C TYR A 262 16.71 -21.73 -2.47
N PRO A 263 17.37 -22.84 -2.05
CA PRO A 263 17.00 -23.58 -0.84
C PRO A 263 16.97 -22.77 0.46
N GLY A 264 17.67 -21.63 0.50
CA GLY A 264 17.68 -20.70 1.64
C GLY A 264 16.47 -19.77 1.71
N SER A 265 15.69 -19.62 0.63
CA SER A 265 14.52 -18.73 0.62
C SER A 265 13.38 -19.26 1.51
N SER A 266 13.25 -20.58 1.65
CA SER A 266 12.25 -21.23 2.51
C SER A 266 12.59 -21.13 4.01
N PHE A 267 13.84 -20.90 4.35
CA PHE A 267 14.26 -20.70 5.75
C PHE A 267 13.79 -19.35 6.31
N LEU A 268 13.69 -18.35 5.43
CA LEU A 268 13.24 -17.00 5.80
C LEU A 268 11.72 -16.86 5.96
N GLN A 269 10.96 -17.84 5.46
CA GLN A 269 9.51 -17.90 5.69
C GLN A 269 9.13 -18.45 7.09
N LYS A 270 10.11 -18.94 7.84
CA LYS A 270 9.91 -19.56 9.18
C LYS A 270 10.40 -18.69 10.34
N ILE A 271 10.90 -17.48 10.06
CA ILE A 271 11.28 -16.46 11.04
C ILE A 271 10.17 -15.42 11.14
#